data_7cbe03d915d04549ea958ebfcecd62e1
#
_entry.id   7cbe03d915d04549ea958ebfcecd62e1
#
_cell.length_a   1.000
_cell.length_b   1.000
_cell.length_c   1.000
_cell.angle_alpha   90.00
_cell.angle_beta   90.00
_cell.angle_gamma   90.00
#
_symmetry.space_group_name_H-M   'P 1'
#
loop_
_entity.id
_entity.type
_entity.pdbx_description
1 polymer ?
#
loop_
_entity_poly.entity_id
_entity_poly.type
_entity_poly.pdbx_seq_one_letter_code
_entity_poly.pdbx_strand_id
1 'polypeptide(L)'
;MPPRAMSSEIYSGAIDWDKVYRAFHYPSRVAERILADLNGSADSVVFSGFAETASFLADKLPVTFVDDSPSVTARARERYPKLGEVLTGDVTQLLALLPATNVAIACRISAYWNSTEQFQRLANSVLAFTRERILIDFFDRDLVESGHSIAFNSVDGTGKWRFRDFKESVGVTPPFSTATLTVSYSLSDLNVGYEDHRSFFRRGALQQWGRSMFREYDVEVGTSLLDSDPSFLLKLVRKRAGSQPHAADGTPGTPDG
;
A
#
# COMPACT_ATOMS: atom_id res chain seq x y z
N MET A 1 9.51 -24.60 -1.59
CA MET A 1 10.41 -23.65 -2.31
C MET A 1 10.09 -22.27 -1.76
N PRO A 2 11.05 -21.48 -1.31
CA PRO A 2 10.77 -20.11 -0.95
C PRO A 2 10.21 -19.39 -2.19
N PRO A 3 9.21 -18.51 -2.07
CA PRO A 3 8.72 -17.74 -3.20
C PRO A 3 9.90 -16.93 -3.75
N ARG A 4 10.21 -17.11 -5.02
CA ARG A 4 11.17 -16.26 -5.71
C ARG A 4 10.74 -14.81 -5.55
N ALA A 5 11.63 -13.99 -5.08
CA ALA A 5 11.49 -12.54 -5.11
C ALA A 5 11.42 -12.09 -6.57
N MET A 6 10.25 -12.17 -7.19
CA MET A 6 10.04 -11.76 -8.59
C MET A 6 10.17 -10.25 -8.79
N SER A 7 10.11 -9.46 -7.70
CA SER A 7 10.28 -8.01 -7.77
C SER A 7 11.68 -7.58 -8.24
N SER A 8 12.73 -8.35 -7.94
CA SER A 8 14.10 -7.95 -8.28
C SER A 8 14.40 -8.00 -9.79
N GLU A 9 13.77 -8.90 -10.56
CA GLU A 9 14.02 -9.02 -11.99
C GLU A 9 13.33 -7.93 -12.81
N ILE A 10 12.11 -7.52 -12.42
CA ILE A 10 11.38 -6.43 -13.08
C ILE A 10 12.09 -5.09 -12.88
N TYR A 11 12.75 -4.90 -11.73
CA TYR A 11 13.49 -3.68 -11.40
C TYR A 11 14.99 -3.75 -11.73
N SER A 12 15.47 -4.83 -12.35
CA SER A 12 16.89 -5.10 -12.62
C SER A 12 17.52 -4.31 -13.75
N GLY A 13 16.90 -3.25 -14.25
CA GLY A 13 17.55 -2.28 -15.13
C GLY A 13 17.20 -2.37 -16.62
N ALA A 14 16.40 -3.35 -17.05
CA ALA A 14 15.94 -3.46 -18.43
C ALA A 14 14.86 -2.42 -18.82
N ILE A 15 14.16 -1.86 -17.82
CA ILE A 15 13.07 -0.90 -18.01
C ILE A 15 13.44 0.42 -17.34
N ASP A 16 13.36 1.51 -18.07
CA ASP A 16 13.47 2.86 -17.54
C ASP A 16 12.17 3.25 -16.83
N TRP A 17 12.03 2.78 -15.60
CA TRP A 17 10.86 3.03 -14.75
C TRP A 17 10.67 4.52 -14.44
N ASP A 18 11.74 5.28 -14.31
CA ASP A 18 11.66 6.71 -14.03
C ASP A 18 10.97 7.44 -15.18
N LYS A 19 11.25 7.02 -16.42
CA LYS A 19 10.60 7.56 -17.61
C LYS A 19 9.13 7.18 -17.67
N VAL A 20 8.79 5.92 -17.40
CA VAL A 20 7.40 5.45 -17.36
C VAL A 20 6.62 6.22 -16.29
N TYR A 21 7.13 6.31 -15.07
CA TYR A 21 6.42 6.96 -13.97
C TYR A 21 6.24 8.46 -14.19
N ARG A 22 7.25 9.14 -14.74
CA ARG A 22 7.15 10.58 -15.07
C ARG A 22 6.11 10.85 -16.15
N ALA A 23 6.07 10.04 -17.20
CA ALA A 23 5.09 10.17 -18.27
C ALA A 23 3.64 10.14 -17.77
N PHE A 24 3.35 9.36 -16.73
CA PHE A 24 2.02 9.24 -16.16
C PHE A 24 1.81 10.09 -14.90
N HIS A 25 2.80 10.86 -14.46
CA HIS A 25 2.76 11.68 -13.23
C HIS A 25 2.35 10.87 -11.99
N TYR A 26 2.65 9.58 -12.01
CA TYR A 26 2.17 8.64 -11.01
C TYR A 26 2.70 8.96 -9.60
N PRO A 27 4.03 9.16 -9.38
CA PRO A 27 4.57 9.38 -8.05
C PRO A 27 4.07 10.66 -7.38
N SER A 28 3.98 11.77 -8.13
CA SER A 28 3.52 13.05 -7.59
C SER A 28 2.04 12.99 -7.21
N ARG A 29 1.18 12.40 -8.06
CA ARG A 29 -0.25 12.26 -7.77
C ARG A 29 -0.52 11.37 -6.56
N VAL A 30 0.26 10.28 -6.40
CA VAL A 30 0.18 9.44 -5.20
C VAL A 30 0.60 10.23 -3.96
N ALA A 31 1.69 10.99 -4.03
CA ALA A 31 2.14 11.84 -2.92
C ALA A 31 1.10 12.89 -2.53
N GLU A 32 0.52 13.59 -3.50
CA GLU A 32 -0.56 14.58 -3.29
C GLU A 32 -1.77 13.94 -2.59
N ARG A 33 -2.18 12.75 -3.03
CA ARG A 33 -3.29 12.03 -2.42
C ARG A 33 -3.00 11.61 -0.97
N ILE A 34 -1.79 11.11 -0.72
CA ILE A 34 -1.33 10.77 0.64
C ILE A 34 -1.35 12.02 1.51
N LEU A 35 -0.77 13.14 1.07
CA LEU A 35 -0.76 14.40 1.83
C LEU A 35 -2.16 14.90 2.14
N ALA A 36 -3.09 14.80 1.18
CA ALA A 36 -4.49 15.15 1.40
C ALA A 36 -5.17 14.24 2.45
N ASP A 37 -4.89 12.94 2.43
CA ASP A 37 -5.43 12.00 3.43
C ASP A 37 -4.83 12.24 4.83
N LEU A 38 -3.58 12.63 4.91
CA LEU A 38 -2.91 12.98 6.17
C LEU A 38 -3.41 14.31 6.75
N ASN A 39 -3.86 15.23 5.91
CA ASN A 39 -4.42 16.55 6.28
C ASN A 39 -3.59 17.28 7.37
N GLY A 40 -2.27 17.31 7.19
CA GLY A 40 -1.35 17.96 8.14
C GLY A 40 -1.19 17.27 9.50
N SER A 41 -1.76 16.08 9.69
CA SER A 41 -1.72 15.35 10.98
C SER A 41 -0.47 14.49 11.16
N ALA A 42 0.48 14.54 10.23
CA ALA A 42 1.71 13.74 10.29
C ALA A 42 2.92 14.62 10.57
N ASP A 43 3.68 14.28 11.61
CA ASP A 43 4.98 14.91 11.93
C ASP A 43 6.12 14.24 11.14
N SER A 44 5.98 12.97 10.82
CA SER A 44 6.92 12.17 10.03
C SER A 44 6.27 10.92 9.48
N VAL A 45 6.84 10.35 8.43
CA VAL A 45 6.31 9.17 7.74
C VAL A 45 7.39 8.12 7.55
N VAL A 46 7.05 6.86 7.84
CA VAL A 46 7.73 5.68 7.27
C VAL A 46 7.02 5.31 5.98
N PHE A 47 7.73 5.31 4.88
CA PHE A 47 7.17 5.02 3.54
C PHE A 47 7.86 3.83 2.89
N SER A 48 7.08 2.87 2.41
CA SER A 48 7.53 1.79 1.53
C SER A 48 6.73 1.83 0.24
N GLY A 49 7.43 1.77 -0.90
CA GLY A 49 6.83 1.87 -2.23
C GLY A 49 7.76 2.56 -3.22
N PHE A 50 7.24 3.45 -4.04
CA PHE A 50 8.07 4.15 -5.02
C PHE A 50 8.95 5.23 -4.36
N ALA A 51 10.26 5.14 -4.53
CA ALA A 51 11.22 6.10 -3.95
C ALA A 51 10.96 7.55 -4.44
N GLU A 52 10.49 7.72 -5.67
CA GLU A 52 10.13 9.04 -6.18
C GLU A 52 8.91 9.63 -5.46
N THR A 53 7.89 8.81 -5.14
CA THR A 53 6.76 9.23 -4.29
C THR A 53 7.25 9.67 -2.91
N ALA A 54 8.15 8.89 -2.29
CA ALA A 54 8.76 9.26 -1.02
C ALA A 54 9.50 10.60 -1.09
N SER A 55 10.19 10.87 -2.21
CA SER A 55 10.87 12.14 -2.45
C SER A 55 9.91 13.33 -2.51
N PHE A 56 8.74 13.19 -3.15
CA PHE A 56 7.71 14.24 -3.14
C PHE A 56 7.11 14.46 -1.75
N LEU A 57 6.95 13.40 -0.96
CA LEU A 57 6.52 13.52 0.43
C LEU A 57 7.59 14.25 1.26
N ALA A 58 8.87 13.97 1.02
CA ALA A 58 10.00 14.57 1.73
C ALA A 58 10.14 16.09 1.51
N ASP A 59 9.50 16.65 0.50
CA ASP A 59 9.37 18.10 0.33
C ASP A 59 8.47 18.77 1.37
N LYS A 60 7.65 18.00 2.09
CA LYS A 60 6.64 18.51 3.02
C LYS A 60 6.83 18.03 4.47
N LEU A 61 7.44 16.87 4.66
CA LEU A 61 7.61 16.26 5.99
C LEU A 61 8.79 15.28 6.02
N PRO A 62 9.37 14.98 7.17
CA PRO A 62 10.43 13.98 7.31
C PRO A 62 9.94 12.59 6.87
N VAL A 63 10.70 11.93 5.99
CA VAL A 63 10.39 10.60 5.46
C VAL A 63 11.55 9.65 5.72
N THR A 64 11.25 8.50 6.35
CA THR A 64 12.10 7.31 6.33
C THR A 64 11.61 6.39 5.21
N PHE A 65 12.43 6.19 4.19
CA PHE A 65 12.11 5.29 3.07
C PHE A 65 12.61 3.88 3.36
N VAL A 66 11.76 2.88 3.11
CA VAL A 66 12.08 1.46 3.33
C VAL A 66 11.76 0.66 2.07
N ASP A 67 12.71 -0.15 1.62
CA ASP A 67 12.52 -1.11 0.52
C ASP A 67 13.37 -2.36 0.76
N ASP A 68 12.88 -3.53 0.37
CA ASP A 68 13.58 -4.79 0.56
C ASP A 68 14.69 -5.02 -0.47
N SER A 69 14.70 -4.25 -1.56
CA SER A 69 15.70 -4.33 -2.63
C SER A 69 16.91 -3.44 -2.35
N PRO A 70 18.13 -4.02 -2.19
CA PRO A 70 19.36 -3.22 -2.04
C PRO A 70 19.62 -2.27 -3.22
N SER A 71 19.25 -2.67 -4.44
CA SER A 71 19.42 -1.84 -5.64
C SER A 71 18.49 -0.64 -5.66
N VAL A 72 17.25 -0.79 -5.19
CA VAL A 72 16.27 0.30 -5.07
C VAL A 72 16.74 1.29 -4.00
N THR A 73 17.13 0.81 -2.84
CA THR A 73 17.60 1.69 -1.74
C THR A 73 18.91 2.40 -2.05
N ALA A 74 19.85 1.74 -2.74
CA ALA A 74 21.08 2.38 -3.21
C ALA A 74 20.76 3.55 -4.18
N ARG A 75 19.91 3.29 -5.17
CA ARG A 75 19.46 4.32 -6.13
C ARG A 75 18.66 5.43 -5.46
N ALA A 76 17.84 5.10 -4.46
CA ALA A 76 17.09 6.10 -3.72
C ALA A 76 18.00 7.08 -2.98
N ARG A 77 19.06 6.58 -2.31
CA ARG A 77 20.08 7.43 -1.65
C ARG A 77 20.80 8.34 -2.64
N GLU A 78 21.12 7.82 -3.81
CA GLU A 78 21.84 8.59 -4.84
C GLU A 78 20.95 9.70 -5.44
N ARG A 79 19.70 9.36 -5.81
CA ARG A 79 18.84 10.24 -6.59
C ARG A 79 18.00 11.20 -5.77
N TYR A 80 17.67 10.83 -4.55
CA TYR A 80 16.73 11.57 -3.69
C TYR A 80 17.37 11.97 -2.36
N PRO A 81 18.34 12.90 -2.37
CA PRO A 81 19.06 13.29 -1.17
C PRO A 81 18.19 13.96 -0.09
N LYS A 82 16.96 14.35 -0.43
CA LYS A 82 15.97 14.88 0.52
C LYS A 82 15.33 13.79 1.40
N LEU A 83 15.42 12.52 1.01
CA LEU A 83 15.01 11.43 1.87
C LEU A 83 15.90 11.42 3.11
N GLY A 84 15.29 11.49 4.30
CA GLY A 84 16.04 11.56 5.54
C GLY A 84 16.82 10.28 5.80
N GLU A 85 16.12 9.18 5.95
CA GLU A 85 16.70 7.86 6.16
C GLU A 85 16.22 6.89 5.10
N VAL A 86 17.14 6.08 4.56
CA VAL A 86 16.83 5.04 3.57
C VAL A 86 17.31 3.70 4.11
N LEU A 87 16.38 2.81 4.40
CA LEU A 87 16.64 1.50 5.01
C LEU A 87 16.39 0.38 4.01
N THR A 88 17.24 -0.66 4.06
CA THR A 88 17.05 -1.87 3.26
C THR A 88 16.48 -2.96 4.14
N GLY A 89 15.29 -3.48 3.81
CA GLY A 89 14.66 -4.59 4.53
C GLY A 89 13.16 -4.65 4.32
N ASP A 90 12.56 -5.73 4.79
CA ASP A 90 11.11 -5.93 4.77
C ASP A 90 10.43 -4.91 5.72
N VAL A 91 9.56 -4.07 5.16
CA VAL A 91 8.84 -3.06 5.93
C VAL A 91 8.02 -3.67 7.06
N THR A 92 7.47 -4.87 6.88
CA THR A 92 6.67 -5.54 7.93
C THR A 92 7.53 -5.99 9.12
N GLN A 93 8.82 -6.20 8.91
CA GLN A 93 9.77 -6.53 9.98
C GLN A 93 10.37 -5.27 10.62
N LEU A 94 10.65 -4.27 9.81
CA LEU A 94 11.30 -3.04 10.25
C LEU A 94 10.36 -2.10 11.01
N LEU A 95 9.05 -2.13 10.74
CA LEU A 95 8.08 -1.23 11.37
C LEU A 95 8.20 -1.16 12.90
N ALA A 96 8.44 -2.29 13.56
CA ALA A 96 8.58 -2.35 15.01
C ALA A 96 9.91 -1.77 15.52
N LEU A 97 10.92 -1.66 14.66
CA LEU A 97 12.28 -1.22 14.99
C LEU A 97 12.54 0.24 14.64
N LEU A 98 11.67 0.82 13.81
CA LEU A 98 11.85 2.18 13.32
C LEU A 98 11.55 3.23 14.38
N PRO A 99 12.17 4.42 14.28
CA PRO A 99 11.91 5.53 15.19
C PRO A 99 10.44 5.88 15.27
N ALA A 100 10.04 6.53 16.34
CA ALA A 100 8.64 6.92 16.58
C ALA A 100 8.19 8.00 15.58
N THR A 101 7.81 7.56 14.37
CA THR A 101 7.01 8.35 13.44
C THR A 101 5.53 8.07 13.71
N ASN A 102 4.64 9.00 13.49
CA ASN A 102 3.23 8.80 13.78
C ASN A 102 2.44 8.13 12.64
N VAL A 103 3.03 7.98 11.45
CA VAL A 103 2.39 7.38 10.29
C VAL A 103 3.30 6.38 9.57
N ALA A 104 2.74 5.27 9.14
CA ALA A 104 3.39 4.33 8.23
C ALA A 104 2.54 4.12 6.99
N ILE A 105 3.17 4.08 5.83
CA ILE A 105 2.52 3.91 4.54
C ILE A 105 3.21 2.81 3.74
N ALA A 106 2.42 1.82 3.32
CA ALA A 106 2.85 0.77 2.41
C ALA A 106 2.09 0.91 1.09
N CYS A 107 2.79 1.36 0.04
CA CYS A 107 2.22 1.60 -1.27
C CYS A 107 2.73 0.57 -2.27
N ARG A 108 1.83 -0.19 -2.90
CA ARG A 108 2.10 -1.20 -3.94
C ARG A 108 2.87 -2.45 -3.50
N ILE A 109 3.32 -2.54 -2.26
CA ILE A 109 4.03 -3.72 -1.76
C ILE A 109 3.09 -4.90 -1.49
N SER A 110 1.86 -4.63 -1.05
CA SER A 110 0.85 -5.65 -0.75
C SER A 110 0.45 -6.49 -1.97
N ALA A 111 0.67 -5.98 -3.17
CA ALA A 111 0.45 -6.69 -4.42
C ALA A 111 1.25 -8.01 -4.54
N TYR A 112 2.31 -8.16 -3.76
CA TYR A 112 3.18 -9.34 -3.73
C TYR A 112 2.96 -10.22 -2.49
N TRP A 113 2.05 -9.85 -1.60
CA TRP A 113 1.73 -10.65 -0.42
C TRP A 113 0.83 -11.81 -0.79
N ASN A 114 1.32 -13.02 -0.61
CA ASN A 114 0.67 -14.24 -1.06
C ASN A 114 0.74 -15.39 -0.04
N SER A 115 1.03 -15.10 1.22
CA SER A 115 1.07 -16.11 2.27
C SER A 115 0.51 -15.60 3.59
N THR A 116 -0.02 -16.51 4.40
CA THR A 116 -0.52 -16.21 5.76
C THR A 116 0.60 -15.65 6.65
N GLU A 117 1.84 -16.11 6.48
CA GLU A 117 2.97 -15.63 7.27
C GLU A 117 3.27 -14.14 7.03
N GLN A 118 3.10 -13.65 5.80
CA GLN A 118 3.29 -12.23 5.49
C GLN A 118 2.24 -11.37 6.20
N PHE A 119 0.98 -11.81 6.21
CA PHE A 119 -0.08 -11.11 6.93
C PHE A 119 0.10 -11.20 8.45
N GLN A 120 0.59 -12.34 8.96
CA GLN A 120 0.89 -12.48 10.39
C GLN A 120 2.06 -11.58 10.80
N ARG A 121 3.10 -11.46 9.98
CA ARG A 121 4.21 -10.51 10.22
C ARG A 121 3.72 -9.07 10.22
N LEU A 122 2.88 -8.69 9.26
CA LEU A 122 2.26 -7.38 9.25
C LEU A 122 1.48 -7.14 10.55
N ALA A 123 0.61 -8.09 10.95
CA ALA A 123 -0.18 -7.96 12.17
C ALA A 123 0.70 -7.77 13.41
N ASN A 124 1.75 -8.58 13.55
CA ASN A 124 2.68 -8.47 14.67
C ASN A 124 3.42 -7.12 14.66
N SER A 125 3.81 -6.65 13.48
CA SER A 125 4.49 -5.35 13.34
C SER A 125 3.57 -4.19 13.68
N VAL A 126 2.31 -4.22 13.24
CA VAL A 126 1.31 -3.20 13.57
C VAL A 126 1.04 -3.17 15.08
N LEU A 127 0.90 -4.33 15.72
CA LEU A 127 0.66 -4.42 17.16
C LEU A 127 1.85 -3.94 17.99
N ALA A 128 3.08 -4.20 17.53
CA ALA A 128 4.31 -3.70 18.15
C ALA A 128 4.55 -2.19 17.91
N PHE A 129 4.00 -1.70 16.83
CA PHE A 129 4.21 -0.39 16.29
C PHE A 129 3.23 0.63 16.86
N THR A 130 3.23 1.01 18.03
CA THR A 130 2.28 1.91 18.72
C THR A 130 2.00 3.25 18.01
N ARG A 131 1.73 3.24 16.71
CA ARG A 131 1.59 4.44 15.86
C ARG A 131 0.14 4.87 15.66
N GLU A 132 -0.04 6.14 15.32
CA GLU A 132 -1.36 6.74 15.21
C GLU A 132 -2.10 6.29 13.96
N ARG A 133 -1.37 6.11 12.83
CA ARG A 133 -2.00 5.79 11.55
C ARG A 133 -1.12 4.88 10.68
N ILE A 134 -1.77 3.91 10.05
CA ILE A 134 -1.13 3.03 9.05
C ILE A 134 -2.02 2.98 7.82
N LEU A 135 -1.42 3.21 6.66
CA LEU A 135 -2.08 3.19 5.36
C LEU A 135 -1.44 2.09 4.50
N ILE A 136 -2.24 1.18 3.98
CA ILE A 136 -1.77 0.10 3.12
C ILE A 136 -2.65 0.03 1.88
N ASP A 137 -2.02 0.12 0.72
CA ASP A 137 -2.68 0.00 -0.58
C ASP A 137 -2.79 -1.48 -0.98
N PHE A 138 -3.97 -1.90 -1.43
CA PHE A 138 -4.27 -3.25 -1.91
C PHE A 138 -4.96 -3.21 -3.27
N PHE A 139 -4.62 -4.15 -4.16
CA PHE A 139 -5.41 -4.37 -5.38
C PHE A 139 -6.78 -4.95 -5.05
N ASP A 140 -7.80 -4.42 -5.73
CA ASP A 140 -9.20 -4.68 -5.48
C ASP A 140 -9.72 -5.80 -6.39
N ARG A 141 -10.06 -6.94 -5.80
CA ARG A 141 -10.65 -8.08 -6.52
C ARG A 141 -12.07 -7.78 -7.00
N ASP A 142 -12.77 -6.89 -6.32
CA ASP A 142 -14.16 -6.57 -6.65
C ASP A 142 -14.27 -5.65 -7.88
N LEU A 143 -13.17 -5.00 -8.29
CA LEU A 143 -13.11 -4.12 -9.47
C LEU A 143 -12.57 -4.79 -10.72
N VAL A 144 -11.98 -5.99 -10.63
CA VAL A 144 -11.33 -6.64 -11.77
C VAL A 144 -11.77 -8.10 -11.92
N GLU A 145 -11.97 -8.51 -13.16
CA GLU A 145 -12.31 -9.87 -13.56
C GLU A 145 -11.30 -10.41 -14.57
N SER A 146 -11.35 -11.72 -14.83
CA SER A 146 -10.52 -12.33 -15.87
C SER A 146 -10.87 -11.74 -17.23
N GLY A 147 -9.86 -11.32 -17.98
CA GLY A 147 -10.01 -10.64 -19.27
C GLY A 147 -10.24 -9.12 -19.16
N HIS A 148 -10.49 -8.58 -17.96
CA HIS A 148 -10.60 -7.14 -17.74
C HIS A 148 -9.34 -6.42 -18.21
N SER A 149 -9.52 -5.24 -18.79
CA SER A 149 -8.41 -4.36 -19.20
C SER A 149 -8.68 -2.95 -18.74
N ILE A 150 -7.66 -2.31 -18.20
CA ILE A 150 -7.67 -0.90 -17.85
C ILE A 150 -6.68 -0.20 -18.77
N ALA A 151 -7.15 0.82 -19.47
CA ALA A 151 -6.31 1.69 -20.28
C ALA A 151 -6.22 3.06 -19.61
N PHE A 152 -5.04 3.64 -19.63
CA PHE A 152 -4.79 4.99 -19.12
C PHE A 152 -3.91 5.76 -20.11
N ASN A 153 -4.20 7.02 -20.24
CA ASN A 153 -3.53 7.91 -21.19
C ASN A 153 -2.88 9.06 -20.44
N SER A 154 -1.76 9.52 -20.96
CA SER A 154 -1.13 10.78 -20.59
C SER A 154 -0.80 11.58 -21.84
N VAL A 155 -0.26 12.77 -21.67
CA VAL A 155 0.22 13.59 -22.80
C VAL A 155 1.36 12.87 -23.53
N ASP A 156 2.18 12.13 -22.79
CA ASP A 156 3.42 11.53 -23.29
C ASP A 156 3.28 10.05 -23.68
N GLY A 157 2.09 9.44 -23.48
CA GLY A 157 1.94 8.04 -23.82
C GLY A 157 0.65 7.37 -23.38
N THR A 158 0.57 6.09 -23.67
CA THR A 158 -0.55 5.21 -23.30
C THR A 158 -0.06 4.06 -22.46
N GLY A 159 -0.88 3.63 -21.51
CA GLY A 159 -0.64 2.43 -20.72
C GLY A 159 -1.86 1.50 -20.75
N LYS A 160 -1.62 0.22 -20.63
CA LYS A 160 -2.67 -0.79 -20.55
C LYS A 160 -2.28 -1.89 -19.59
N TRP A 161 -3.20 -2.21 -18.68
CA TRP A 161 -3.13 -3.37 -17.83
C TRP A 161 -4.20 -4.36 -18.25
N ARG A 162 -3.84 -5.64 -18.35
CA ARG A 162 -4.77 -6.74 -18.63
C ARG A 162 -4.62 -7.83 -17.58
N PHE A 163 -5.74 -8.19 -16.96
CA PHE A 163 -5.81 -9.18 -15.91
C PHE A 163 -6.31 -10.51 -16.46
N ARG A 164 -5.66 -11.61 -16.08
CA ARG A 164 -6.04 -12.97 -16.48
C ARG A 164 -5.66 -14.00 -15.44
N ASP A 165 -6.18 -15.21 -15.61
CA ASP A 165 -5.81 -16.39 -14.84
C ASP A 165 -5.96 -16.22 -13.31
N PHE A 166 -7.10 -15.65 -12.89
CA PHE A 166 -7.40 -15.52 -11.48
C PHE A 166 -7.48 -16.88 -10.79
N LYS A 167 -6.75 -17.03 -9.69
CA LYS A 167 -6.76 -18.22 -8.82
C LYS A 167 -7.05 -17.80 -7.40
N GLU A 168 -8.11 -18.35 -6.82
CA GLU A 168 -8.46 -18.10 -5.43
C GLU A 168 -7.49 -18.86 -4.51
N SER A 169 -7.03 -18.21 -3.44
CA SER A 169 -6.26 -18.86 -2.39
C SER A 169 -7.19 -19.67 -1.48
N VAL A 170 -6.78 -20.88 -1.14
CA VAL A 170 -7.55 -21.77 -0.27
C VAL A 170 -6.85 -21.89 1.08
N GLY A 171 -7.60 -21.72 2.17
CA GLY A 171 -7.07 -21.89 3.53
C GLY A 171 -6.11 -20.78 4.00
N VAL A 172 -6.09 -19.64 3.31
CA VAL A 172 -5.27 -18.47 3.67
C VAL A 172 -6.13 -17.38 4.30
N THR A 173 -5.59 -16.69 5.29
CA THR A 173 -6.25 -15.60 5.99
C THR A 173 -5.36 -14.35 6.01
N PRO A 174 -5.83 -13.18 5.51
CA PRO A 174 -7.10 -12.98 4.82
C PRO A 174 -7.15 -13.68 3.45
N PRO A 175 -8.34 -14.04 2.94
CA PRO A 175 -8.45 -14.65 1.63
C PRO A 175 -8.06 -13.66 0.53
N PHE A 176 -7.35 -14.14 -0.47
CA PHE A 176 -6.93 -13.35 -1.63
C PHE A 176 -7.02 -14.18 -2.92
N SER A 177 -6.93 -13.52 -4.07
CA SER A 177 -6.76 -14.16 -5.37
C SER A 177 -5.42 -13.74 -5.94
N THR A 178 -4.78 -14.61 -6.71
CA THR A 178 -3.64 -14.22 -7.54
C THR A 178 -4.07 -14.12 -9.00
N ALA A 179 -3.47 -13.21 -9.75
CA ALA A 179 -3.70 -13.10 -11.18
C ALA A 179 -2.41 -12.76 -11.91
N THR A 180 -2.35 -13.13 -13.19
CA THR A 180 -1.35 -12.64 -14.12
C THR A 180 -1.77 -11.26 -14.61
N LEU A 181 -0.89 -10.28 -14.44
CA LEU A 181 -1.02 -8.93 -14.94
C LEU A 181 -0.08 -8.75 -16.13
N THR A 182 -0.64 -8.59 -17.33
CA THR A 182 0.11 -8.13 -18.49
C THR A 182 0.08 -6.62 -18.52
N VAL A 183 1.24 -6.00 -18.50
CA VAL A 183 1.43 -4.55 -18.52
C VAL A 183 2.06 -4.14 -19.83
N SER A 184 1.57 -3.07 -20.43
CA SER A 184 2.19 -2.42 -21.57
C SER A 184 2.15 -0.91 -21.40
N TYR A 185 3.26 -0.26 -21.72
CA TYR A 185 3.39 1.19 -21.84
C TYR A 185 3.96 1.52 -23.21
N SER A 186 3.37 2.49 -23.88
CA SER A 186 3.85 3.04 -25.15
C SER A 186 4.06 4.53 -24.97
N LEU A 187 5.32 4.95 -24.98
CA LEU A 187 5.76 6.33 -24.94
C LEU A 187 6.37 6.69 -26.29
N SER A 188 6.66 7.96 -26.54
CA SER A 188 7.19 8.44 -27.81
C SER A 188 8.47 7.71 -28.28
N ASP A 189 9.29 7.25 -27.34
CA ASP A 189 10.60 6.63 -27.59
C ASP A 189 10.88 5.38 -26.72
N LEU A 190 9.84 4.86 -26.04
CA LEU A 190 9.95 3.69 -25.19
C LEU A 190 8.67 2.85 -25.25
N ASN A 191 8.81 1.59 -25.64
CA ASN A 191 7.75 0.60 -25.49
C ASN A 191 8.18 -0.42 -24.45
N VAL A 192 7.33 -0.61 -23.45
CA VAL A 192 7.55 -1.55 -22.34
C VAL A 192 6.42 -2.55 -22.32
N GLY A 193 6.75 -3.83 -22.25
CA GLY A 193 5.78 -4.88 -22.01
C GLY A 193 6.36 -5.93 -21.07
N TYR A 194 5.60 -6.32 -20.07
CA TYR A 194 6.00 -7.39 -19.15
C TYR A 194 4.78 -8.10 -18.56
N GLU A 195 5.00 -9.25 -18.00
CA GLU A 195 4.03 -9.98 -17.21
C GLU A 195 4.48 -10.06 -15.76
N ASP A 196 3.54 -9.97 -14.86
CA ASP A 196 3.76 -10.02 -13.42
C ASP A 196 2.61 -10.80 -12.75
N HIS A 197 2.86 -11.29 -11.55
CA HIS A 197 1.84 -11.94 -10.72
C HIS A 197 1.50 -11.05 -9.54
N ARG A 198 0.21 -10.76 -9.37
CA ARG A 198 -0.29 -9.87 -8.34
C ARG A 198 -1.32 -10.54 -7.47
N SER A 199 -1.37 -10.12 -6.23
CA SER A 199 -2.41 -10.50 -5.28
C SER A 199 -3.50 -9.46 -5.25
N PHE A 200 -4.74 -9.93 -5.20
CA PHE A 200 -5.96 -9.14 -5.20
C PHE A 200 -6.80 -9.52 -3.98
N PHE A 201 -7.42 -8.53 -3.38
CA PHE A 201 -8.15 -8.70 -2.12
C PHE A 201 -9.58 -8.16 -2.26
N ARG A 202 -10.53 -8.81 -1.59
CA ARG A 202 -11.88 -8.27 -1.46
C ARG A 202 -11.92 -7.30 -0.28
N ARG A 203 -12.46 -6.11 -0.51
CA ARG A 203 -12.53 -5.03 0.50
C ARG A 203 -13.14 -5.51 1.81
N GLY A 204 -14.32 -6.15 1.74
CA GLY A 204 -15.03 -6.63 2.92
C GLY A 204 -14.24 -7.68 3.71
N ALA A 205 -13.61 -8.63 3.04
CA ALA A 205 -12.82 -9.68 3.69
C ALA A 205 -11.60 -9.11 4.40
N LEU A 206 -10.89 -8.17 3.75
CA LEU A 206 -9.71 -7.53 4.35
C LEU A 206 -10.09 -6.62 5.52
N GLN A 207 -11.20 -5.88 5.41
CA GLN A 207 -11.71 -5.06 6.50
C GLN A 207 -12.11 -5.91 7.71
N GLN A 208 -12.78 -7.03 7.48
CA GLN A 208 -13.17 -7.97 8.55
C GLN A 208 -11.93 -8.56 9.22
N TRP A 209 -10.94 -8.99 8.44
CA TRP A 209 -9.66 -9.46 8.96
C TRP A 209 -8.98 -8.37 9.80
N GLY A 210 -8.85 -7.15 9.27
CA GLY A 210 -8.27 -6.03 9.99
C GLY A 210 -8.94 -5.76 11.33
N ARG A 211 -10.28 -5.73 11.36
CA ARG A 211 -11.06 -5.54 12.61
C ARG A 211 -10.84 -6.67 13.62
N SER A 212 -10.64 -7.90 13.17
CA SER A 212 -10.37 -9.02 14.07
C SER A 212 -8.96 -8.97 14.67
N MET A 213 -7.98 -8.48 13.89
CA MET A 213 -6.58 -8.45 14.29
C MET A 213 -6.19 -7.19 15.07
N PHE A 214 -6.70 -6.02 14.68
CA PHE A 214 -6.26 -4.71 15.17
C PHE A 214 -7.32 -4.05 16.05
N ARG A 215 -7.62 -4.64 17.21
CA ARG A 215 -8.69 -4.17 18.10
C ARG A 215 -8.48 -2.76 18.64
N GLU A 216 -7.23 -2.31 18.73
CA GLU A 216 -6.85 -0.96 19.17
C GLU A 216 -6.96 0.10 18.07
N TYR A 217 -7.34 -0.31 16.85
CA TYR A 217 -7.47 0.57 15.71
C TYR A 217 -8.91 0.58 15.19
N ASP A 218 -9.31 1.74 14.68
CA ASP A 218 -10.43 1.84 13.76
C ASP A 218 -9.95 1.41 12.39
N VAL A 219 -10.67 0.46 11.79
CA VAL A 219 -10.29 -0.16 10.50
C VAL A 219 -11.26 0.33 9.44
N GLU A 220 -10.75 1.13 8.53
CA GLU A 220 -11.50 1.73 7.43
C GLU A 220 -10.96 1.27 6.08
N VAL A 221 -11.83 1.23 5.08
CA VAL A 221 -11.46 1.03 3.69
C VAL A 221 -11.73 2.32 2.94
N GLY A 222 -10.66 2.94 2.46
CA GLY A 222 -10.71 4.18 1.68
C GLY A 222 -10.66 3.93 0.17
N THR A 223 -10.80 5.00 -0.58
CA THR A 223 -10.64 4.99 -2.03
C THR A 223 -9.18 4.75 -2.42
N SER A 224 -8.95 4.33 -3.66
CA SER A 224 -7.61 4.20 -4.24
C SER A 224 -6.78 5.48 -4.10
N LEU A 225 -5.46 5.31 -4.06
CA LEU A 225 -4.52 6.44 -4.18
C LEU A 225 -4.58 7.12 -5.55
N LEU A 226 -5.04 6.41 -6.57
CA LEU A 226 -5.31 6.94 -7.92
C LEU A 226 -6.67 6.45 -8.41
N ASP A 227 -7.45 7.36 -9.00
CA ASP A 227 -8.81 7.07 -9.47
C ASP A 227 -8.86 6.01 -10.59
N SER A 228 -7.78 5.86 -11.36
CA SER A 228 -7.66 4.88 -12.44
C SER A 228 -7.22 3.49 -11.98
N ASP A 229 -6.79 3.36 -10.73
CA ASP A 229 -6.25 2.11 -10.24
C ASP A 229 -7.32 1.20 -9.63
N PRO A 230 -7.31 -0.09 -9.94
CA PRO A 230 -8.16 -1.06 -9.30
C PRO A 230 -7.59 -1.42 -7.92
N SER A 231 -7.52 -0.45 -7.02
CA SER A 231 -6.98 -0.60 -5.68
C SER A 231 -7.83 0.14 -4.64
N PHE A 232 -7.53 -0.09 -3.38
CA PHE A 232 -8.12 0.60 -2.25
C PHE A 232 -7.11 0.74 -1.11
N LEU A 233 -7.35 1.69 -0.20
CA LEU A 233 -6.56 1.85 1.01
C LEU A 233 -7.22 1.12 2.20
N LEU A 234 -6.47 0.28 2.88
CA LEU A 234 -6.77 -0.11 4.26
C LEU A 234 -6.14 0.93 5.17
N LYS A 235 -6.99 1.58 5.98
CA LYS A 235 -6.59 2.59 6.95
C LYS A 235 -6.78 2.05 8.36
N LEU A 236 -5.71 2.05 9.12
CA LEU A 236 -5.72 1.73 10.54
C LEU A 236 -5.45 3.04 11.30
N VAL A 237 -6.43 3.51 12.05
CA VAL A 237 -6.32 4.73 12.87
C VAL A 237 -6.43 4.32 14.33
N ARG A 238 -5.44 4.64 15.14
CA ARG A 238 -5.42 4.24 16.55
C ARG A 238 -6.55 4.92 17.31
N LYS A 239 -7.31 4.13 18.07
CA LYS A 239 -8.38 4.64 18.93
C LYS A 239 -7.78 5.53 20.00
N ARG A 240 -8.39 6.69 20.23
CA ARG A 240 -8.01 7.56 21.36
C ARG A 240 -8.40 6.90 22.67
N ALA A 241 -7.47 6.90 23.63
CA ALA A 241 -7.81 6.45 24.99
C ALA A 241 -8.94 7.35 25.53
N GLY A 242 -10.11 6.77 25.81
CA GLY A 242 -11.25 7.49 26.34
C GLY A 242 -12.54 7.50 25.51
N SER A 243 -12.53 7.00 24.27
CA SER A 243 -13.75 6.81 23.49
C SER A 243 -14.44 5.48 23.82
N GLN A 244 -14.80 5.27 25.08
CA GLN A 244 -15.80 4.24 25.38
C GLN A 244 -17.15 4.73 24.84
N PRO A 245 -17.93 3.88 24.14
CA PRO A 245 -19.31 4.24 23.82
C PRO A 245 -20.02 4.51 25.14
N HIS A 246 -20.60 5.70 25.28
CA HIS A 246 -21.54 5.97 26.35
C HIS A 246 -22.56 4.82 26.32
N ALA A 247 -22.51 3.94 27.33
CA ALA A 247 -23.60 3.06 27.61
C ALA A 247 -24.83 3.97 27.84
N ALA A 248 -25.80 3.84 26.96
CA ALA A 248 -27.07 4.52 27.15
C ALA A 248 -27.61 4.09 28.54
N ASP A 249 -27.56 4.99 29.49
CA ASP A 249 -28.22 4.85 30.77
C ASP A 249 -29.73 4.71 30.52
N GLY A 250 -30.15 3.47 30.31
CA GLY A 250 -31.54 3.07 30.35
C GLY A 250 -31.97 3.03 31.81
N THR A 251 -32.29 4.16 32.36
CA THR A 251 -33.06 4.22 33.62
C THR A 251 -34.49 3.71 33.32
N PRO A 252 -34.92 2.57 33.85
CA PRO A 252 -36.31 2.17 33.74
C PRO A 252 -37.12 3.10 34.63
N GLY A 253 -37.97 3.93 34.02
CA GLY A 253 -38.97 4.72 34.73
C GLY A 253 -39.87 3.80 35.56
N THR A 254 -39.87 3.98 36.86
CA THR A 254 -40.84 3.44 37.79
C THR A 254 -42.22 3.97 37.41
N PRO A 255 -43.24 3.12 37.25
CA PRO A 255 -44.62 3.59 37.16
C PRO A 255 -45.14 3.87 38.59
N ASP A 256 -45.35 5.13 38.90
CA ASP A 256 -46.15 5.49 40.06
C ASP A 256 -47.63 5.27 39.77
N GLY A 257 -48.27 4.58 40.67
CA GLY A 257 -49.46 4.39 41.28
C GLY A 257 -50.79 4.47 40.76
#